data_78d797441217635cac882315c80d284a
#
_entry.id   78d797441217635cac882315c80d284a
#
_cell.length_a   1.000
_cell.length_b   1.000
_cell.length_c   1.000
_cell.angle_alpha   90.00
_cell.angle_beta   90.00
_cell.angle_gamma   90.00
#
_symmetry.space_group_name_H-M   'P 1'
#
loop_
_entity.id
_entity.type
_entity.pdbx_description
1 polymer ?
#
loop_
_entity_poly.entity_id
_entity_poly.type
_entity_poly.pdbx_seq_one_letter_code
_entity_poly.pdbx_strand_id
1 'polypeptide(L)'
;VDGTRTYIGRIGLFDDDYEPLLVDWRGPVAQPFYRATPADPCGVASRRHIRTRGRQVIGLEDDPLDVHALRDDQRHRLIGEAALLASLEAPRSGRMSDIVATIQAEQDKVIRSKLDGVLVVEGGPGTGKTVVALHRAAYLLYTYRSRLAERGVLIIGPNSTFLRYIDQVLPSLGETNVVLATIAELYPGIEATGRDSVEAERLKGDARMVAILEAAVRDRQQVPDRDLVVELEMTMGKEQYVLTRQDCVRAREQVWEHARTTGEHRHNRLRPHFVARILDLFTDQAVDRLGADLLEEADVADLRTE
;
A
#
# COMPACT_ATOMS: atom_id res chain seq x y z
N VAL A 1 -11.30 -24.83 25.00
CA VAL A 1 -12.40 -24.35 25.80
C VAL A 1 -12.01 -24.50 27.25
N ASP A 2 -10.86 -23.91 27.58
CA ASP A 2 -10.23 -23.90 28.90
C ASP A 2 -10.69 -22.73 29.80
N GLY A 3 -11.65 -21.92 29.34
CA GLY A 3 -12.12 -20.74 30.03
C GLY A 3 -11.25 -19.49 29.89
N THR A 4 -10.22 -19.54 29.05
CA THR A 4 -9.32 -18.41 28.81
C THR A 4 -10.08 -17.26 28.13
N ARG A 5 -9.84 -16.03 28.61
CA ARG A 5 -10.42 -14.80 28.03
C ARG A 5 -9.35 -14.07 27.24
N THR A 6 -9.67 -13.75 26.00
CA THR A 6 -8.82 -12.96 25.12
C THR A 6 -9.51 -11.63 24.82
N TYR A 7 -8.87 -10.53 25.12
CA TYR A 7 -9.36 -9.19 24.78
C TYR A 7 -8.75 -8.74 23.45
N ILE A 8 -9.60 -8.20 22.58
CA ILE A 8 -9.20 -7.77 21.23
C ILE A 8 -9.42 -6.27 21.12
N GLY A 9 -8.40 -5.57 20.62
CA GLY A 9 -8.44 -4.13 20.44
C GLY A 9 -7.70 -3.67 19.19
N ARG A 10 -7.51 -2.36 19.06
CA ARG A 10 -6.86 -1.74 17.91
C ARG A 10 -5.36 -1.95 17.87
N ILE A 11 -4.75 -2.13 19.03
CA ILE A 11 -3.31 -2.35 19.21
C ILE A 11 -3.11 -3.53 20.16
N GLY A 12 -1.95 -4.18 20.06
CA GLY A 12 -1.52 -5.16 21.05
C GLY A 12 -0.93 -4.46 22.28
N LEU A 13 -1.29 -4.94 23.46
CA LEU A 13 -0.69 -4.53 24.74
C LEU A 13 -0.23 -5.79 25.47
N PHE A 14 0.93 -5.69 26.09
CA PHE A 14 1.54 -6.77 26.86
C PHE A 14 1.83 -6.24 28.26
N ASP A 15 1.87 -7.13 29.24
CA ASP A 15 2.38 -6.82 30.57
C ASP A 15 3.91 -6.90 30.62
N ASP A 16 4.47 -6.75 31.82
CA ASP A 16 5.92 -6.78 32.05
C ASP A 16 6.54 -8.17 31.80
N ASP A 17 5.73 -9.23 31.84
CA ASP A 17 6.12 -10.61 31.56
C ASP A 17 5.89 -11.01 30.08
N TYR A 18 5.54 -10.03 29.22
CA TYR A 18 5.19 -10.22 27.80
C TYR A 18 3.93 -11.06 27.56
N GLU A 19 3.05 -11.19 28.56
CA GLU A 19 1.75 -11.81 28.37
C GLU A 19 0.77 -10.82 27.75
N PRO A 20 -0.07 -11.24 26.78
CA PRO A 20 -0.95 -10.35 26.06
C PRO A 20 -2.15 -9.90 26.93
N LEU A 21 -2.18 -8.64 27.32
CA LEU A 21 -3.33 -7.99 27.96
C LEU A 21 -4.41 -7.64 26.92
N LEU A 22 -4.00 -7.24 25.71
CA LEU A 22 -4.87 -6.90 24.61
C LEU A 22 -4.24 -7.38 23.30
N VAL A 23 -4.98 -8.14 22.51
CA VAL A 23 -4.51 -8.65 21.22
C VAL A 23 -4.94 -7.68 20.11
N ASP A 24 -4.02 -7.38 19.22
CA ASP A 24 -4.32 -6.59 18.03
C ASP A 24 -5.32 -7.34 17.13
N TRP A 25 -6.38 -6.66 16.72
CA TRP A 25 -7.44 -7.21 15.87
C TRP A 25 -6.92 -7.81 14.55
N ARG A 26 -5.78 -7.32 14.06
CA ARG A 26 -5.14 -7.79 12.81
C ARG A 26 -4.43 -9.12 13.01
N GLY A 27 -4.06 -9.44 14.22
CA GLY A 27 -3.36 -10.69 14.54
C GLY A 27 -4.21 -11.95 14.27
N PRO A 28 -3.59 -13.09 13.98
CA PRO A 28 -4.30 -14.33 13.69
C PRO A 28 -5.14 -14.83 14.88
N VAL A 29 -4.72 -14.57 16.11
CA VAL A 29 -5.45 -14.94 17.33
C VAL A 29 -6.81 -14.24 17.44
N ALA A 30 -6.95 -13.04 16.84
CA ALA A 30 -8.21 -12.31 16.82
C ALA A 30 -9.20 -12.81 15.75
N GLN A 31 -8.76 -13.64 14.81
CA GLN A 31 -9.59 -14.09 13.68
C GLN A 31 -10.88 -14.81 14.11
N PRO A 32 -10.88 -15.71 15.11
CA PRO A 32 -12.11 -16.37 15.57
C PRO A 32 -13.18 -15.40 16.05
N PHE A 33 -12.79 -14.26 16.65
CA PHE A 33 -13.75 -13.23 17.07
C PHE A 33 -14.63 -12.74 15.92
N TYR A 34 -14.09 -12.61 14.70
CA TYR A 34 -14.81 -12.10 13.53
C TYR A 34 -15.50 -13.21 12.74
N ARG A 35 -14.94 -14.42 12.72
CA ARG A 35 -15.40 -15.51 11.87
C ARG A 35 -16.30 -16.51 12.54
N ALA A 36 -16.19 -16.65 13.85
CA ALA A 36 -16.99 -17.61 14.60
C ALA A 36 -18.50 -17.34 14.41
N THR A 37 -19.21 -18.41 14.14
CA THR A 37 -20.68 -18.44 14.03
C THR A 37 -21.21 -19.59 14.87
N PRO A 38 -22.51 -19.63 15.22
CA PRO A 38 -23.09 -20.78 15.90
C PRO A 38 -22.94 -22.11 15.15
N ALA A 39 -22.81 -22.05 13.82
CA ALA A 39 -22.57 -23.25 12.98
C ALA A 39 -21.09 -23.67 12.95
N ASP A 40 -20.16 -22.71 13.13
CA ASP A 40 -18.71 -22.94 13.20
C ASP A 40 -18.13 -22.01 14.28
N PRO A 41 -18.09 -22.43 15.54
CA PRO A 41 -17.65 -21.61 16.65
C PRO A 41 -16.13 -21.30 16.64
N CYS A 42 -15.34 -21.91 15.78
CA CYS A 42 -13.88 -21.72 15.71
C CYS A 42 -13.16 -21.86 17.07
N GLY A 43 -13.68 -22.70 17.98
CA GLY A 43 -13.15 -22.86 19.34
C GLY A 43 -13.54 -21.76 20.34
N VAL A 44 -14.42 -20.84 19.97
CA VAL A 44 -14.91 -19.74 20.83
C VAL A 44 -16.27 -20.11 21.43
N ALA A 45 -16.39 -20.14 22.73
CA ALA A 45 -17.65 -20.44 23.39
C ALA A 45 -18.64 -19.27 23.33
N SER A 46 -18.13 -18.05 23.56
CA SER A 46 -18.94 -16.82 23.47
C SER A 46 -18.08 -15.63 23.06
N ARG A 47 -18.69 -14.67 22.41
CA ARG A 47 -18.07 -13.40 22.02
C ARG A 47 -18.78 -12.28 22.75
N ARG A 48 -18.01 -11.32 23.31
CA ARG A 48 -18.53 -10.15 23.99
C ARG A 48 -18.10 -8.88 23.29
N HIS A 49 -19.05 -8.08 22.86
CA HIS A 49 -18.82 -6.73 22.36
C HIS A 49 -18.87 -5.73 23.53
N ILE A 50 -17.78 -5.00 23.74
CA ILE A 50 -17.66 -3.99 24.80
C ILE A 50 -17.72 -2.62 24.15
N ARG A 51 -18.79 -1.86 24.40
CA ARG A 51 -18.90 -0.48 23.92
C ARG A 51 -18.40 0.48 25.00
N THR A 52 -17.49 1.39 24.60
CA THR A 52 -16.91 2.36 25.51
C THR A 52 -17.11 3.79 25.01
N ARG A 53 -17.19 4.74 25.95
CA ARG A 53 -17.09 6.17 25.68
C ARG A 53 -15.97 6.74 26.55
N GLY A 54 -14.85 7.06 25.92
CA GLY A 54 -13.62 7.33 26.66
C GLY A 54 -13.22 6.12 27.50
N ARG A 55 -13.13 6.28 28.81
CA ARG A 55 -12.76 5.21 29.77
C ARG A 55 -13.96 4.48 30.39
N GLN A 56 -15.17 4.84 30.04
CA GLN A 56 -16.39 4.24 30.61
C GLN A 56 -16.97 3.19 29.66
N VAL A 57 -17.31 2.03 30.20
CA VAL A 57 -18.09 1.01 29.49
C VAL A 57 -19.55 1.47 29.50
N ILE A 58 -20.13 1.64 28.31
CA ILE A 58 -21.50 2.09 28.13
C ILE A 58 -22.45 0.98 27.63
N GLY A 59 -21.90 -0.17 27.24
CA GLY A 59 -22.70 -1.31 26.82
C GLY A 59 -21.88 -2.59 26.71
N LEU A 60 -22.53 -3.70 26.97
CA LEU A 60 -22.00 -5.05 26.81
C LEU A 60 -23.03 -5.86 26.04
N GLU A 61 -22.60 -6.54 24.98
CA GLU A 61 -23.45 -7.40 24.15
C GLU A 61 -22.75 -8.76 24.02
N ASP A 62 -23.45 -9.83 24.38
CA ASP A 62 -22.91 -11.20 24.37
C ASP A 62 -23.53 -12.01 23.24
N ASP A 63 -22.66 -12.56 22.38
CA ASP A 63 -23.00 -13.51 21.35
C ASP A 63 -22.55 -14.91 21.79
N PRO A 64 -23.44 -15.81 22.17
CA PRO A 64 -23.09 -17.20 22.39
C PRO A 64 -22.87 -17.88 21.04
N LEU A 65 -21.74 -18.51 20.90
CA LEU A 65 -21.33 -19.20 19.67
C LEU A 65 -21.43 -20.72 19.82
N ASP A 66 -21.13 -21.26 21.00
CA ASP A 66 -21.34 -22.66 21.35
C ASP A 66 -22.49 -22.82 22.32
N VAL A 67 -23.66 -23.18 21.80
CA VAL A 67 -24.87 -23.37 22.59
C VAL A 67 -24.78 -24.54 23.56
N HIS A 68 -23.90 -25.49 23.29
CA HIS A 68 -23.68 -26.67 24.15
C HIS A 68 -22.76 -26.38 25.32
N ALA A 69 -21.90 -25.37 25.19
CA ALA A 69 -21.00 -24.92 26.26
C ALA A 69 -21.65 -23.93 27.24
N LEU A 70 -22.86 -23.44 26.95
CA LEU A 70 -23.57 -22.48 27.79
C LEU A 70 -24.25 -23.15 28.96
N ARG A 71 -24.12 -22.52 30.14
CA ARG A 71 -24.88 -22.89 31.33
C ARG A 71 -26.38 -22.48 31.15
N ASP A 72 -27.27 -23.20 31.83
CA ASP A 72 -28.72 -23.00 31.69
C ASP A 72 -29.18 -21.56 32.03
N ASP A 73 -28.49 -20.86 32.92
CA ASP A 73 -28.77 -19.45 33.27
C ASP A 73 -28.44 -18.48 32.13
N GLN A 74 -27.49 -18.84 31.26
CA GLN A 74 -27.11 -18.07 30.10
C GLN A 74 -28.03 -18.29 28.89
N ARG A 75 -28.61 -19.48 28.74
CA ARG A 75 -29.55 -19.80 27.66
C ARG A 75 -30.82 -18.95 27.69
N HIS A 76 -31.27 -18.52 28.84
CA HIS A 76 -32.50 -17.70 29.01
C HIS A 76 -32.29 -16.21 28.71
N ARG A 77 -31.03 -15.72 28.59
CA ARG A 77 -30.72 -14.32 28.24
C ARG A 77 -30.54 -14.09 26.74
N LEU A 78 -30.67 -15.13 25.94
CA LEU A 78 -30.35 -15.15 24.53
C LEU A 78 -31.55 -14.87 23.62
N ILE A 79 -32.23 -13.75 23.82
CA ILE A 79 -33.15 -13.27 22.81
C ILE A 79 -32.49 -12.07 22.12
N GLY A 80 -31.62 -12.38 21.14
CA GLY A 80 -30.72 -11.42 20.46
C GLY A 80 -31.38 -10.49 19.44
N GLU A 81 -32.69 -10.38 19.38
CA GLU A 81 -33.37 -9.45 18.47
C GLU A 81 -33.27 -7.98 18.95
N ALA A 82 -33.23 -7.78 20.27
CA ALA A 82 -33.11 -6.44 20.86
C ALA A 82 -31.76 -5.77 20.64
N ALA A 83 -30.65 -6.53 20.57
CA ALA A 83 -29.31 -6.01 20.34
C ALA A 83 -29.11 -5.52 18.89
N LEU A 84 -29.71 -6.24 17.92
CA LEU A 84 -29.70 -5.83 16.52
C LEU A 84 -30.52 -4.55 16.29
N LEU A 85 -31.67 -4.45 16.90
CA LEU A 85 -32.54 -3.25 16.86
C LEU A 85 -31.84 -2.04 17.50
N ALA A 86 -31.21 -2.21 18.67
CA ALA A 86 -30.45 -1.14 19.33
C ALA A 86 -29.25 -0.63 18.51
N SER A 87 -28.60 -1.51 17.73
CA SER A 87 -27.51 -1.10 16.85
C SER A 87 -27.99 -0.32 15.60
N LEU A 88 -29.22 -0.56 15.16
CA LEU A 88 -29.86 0.16 14.06
C LEU A 88 -30.42 1.54 14.49
N GLU A 89 -30.79 1.69 15.75
CA GLU A 89 -31.36 2.92 16.32
C GLU A 89 -30.30 3.89 16.87
N ALA A 90 -29.04 3.46 17.00
CA ALA A 90 -27.96 4.32 17.47
C ALA A 90 -27.77 5.54 16.54
N PRO A 91 -27.75 6.80 17.07
CA PRO A 91 -27.64 7.99 16.24
C PRO A 91 -26.32 7.95 15.45
N ARG A 92 -26.44 8.01 14.13
CA ARG A 92 -25.31 8.06 13.20
C ARG A 92 -24.64 9.41 13.33
N SER A 93 -23.50 9.45 14.02
CA SER A 93 -22.75 10.68 14.33
C SER A 93 -22.05 11.29 13.11
N GLY A 94 -22.33 10.90 11.90
CA GLY A 94 -21.71 11.42 10.66
C GLY A 94 -20.19 11.24 10.58
N ARG A 95 -19.55 10.70 11.60
CA ARG A 95 -18.14 10.36 11.65
C ARG A 95 -18.02 8.85 11.70
N MET A 96 -17.15 8.31 10.87
CA MET A 96 -16.82 6.89 10.86
C MET A 96 -15.99 6.58 12.12
N SER A 97 -16.66 6.45 13.26
CA SER A 97 -16.03 6.04 14.51
C SER A 97 -16.24 4.55 14.72
N ASP A 98 -15.16 3.83 14.97
CA ASP A 98 -15.11 2.47 15.48
C ASP A 98 -15.88 1.39 14.71
N ILE A 99 -15.37 1.06 13.52
CA ILE A 99 -15.97 0.05 12.65
C ILE A 99 -15.39 -1.36 12.92
N VAL A 100 -14.29 -1.46 13.66
CA VAL A 100 -13.64 -2.75 13.94
C VAL A 100 -14.59 -3.73 14.64
N ALA A 101 -15.49 -3.22 15.50
CA ALA A 101 -16.45 -4.05 16.21
C ALA A 101 -17.58 -4.62 15.32
N THR A 102 -17.79 -4.08 14.12
CA THR A 102 -18.91 -4.46 13.23
C THR A 102 -18.48 -5.22 11.99
N ILE A 103 -17.22 -5.65 11.92
CA ILE A 103 -16.73 -6.46 10.80
C ILE A 103 -17.43 -7.82 10.81
N GLN A 104 -18.18 -8.10 9.75
CA GLN A 104 -18.85 -9.37 9.55
C GLN A 104 -17.87 -10.44 9.05
N ALA A 105 -18.20 -11.71 9.26
CA ALA A 105 -17.34 -12.83 8.87
C ALA A 105 -16.96 -12.82 7.37
N GLU A 106 -17.86 -12.39 6.50
CA GLU A 106 -17.61 -12.27 5.06
C GLU A 106 -16.62 -11.14 4.74
N GLN A 107 -16.78 -9.99 5.42
CA GLN A 107 -15.86 -8.87 5.29
C GLN A 107 -14.47 -9.23 5.81
N ASP A 108 -14.36 -9.96 6.93
CA ASP A 108 -13.08 -10.44 7.47
C ASP A 108 -12.34 -11.36 6.49
N LYS A 109 -13.05 -12.23 5.77
CA LYS A 109 -12.44 -13.06 4.72
C LYS A 109 -11.79 -12.23 3.62
N VAL A 110 -12.45 -11.15 3.19
CA VAL A 110 -11.93 -10.20 2.19
C VAL A 110 -10.73 -9.43 2.73
N ILE A 111 -10.85 -8.90 3.97
CA ILE A 111 -9.79 -8.14 4.63
C ILE A 111 -8.50 -8.97 4.73
N ARG A 112 -8.60 -10.24 5.14
CA ARG A 112 -7.46 -11.13 5.36
C ARG A 112 -7.05 -11.96 4.15
N SER A 113 -7.62 -11.71 2.97
CA SER A 113 -7.19 -12.42 1.76
C SER A 113 -5.73 -12.08 1.40
N LYS A 114 -5.05 -12.98 0.69
CA LYS A 114 -3.63 -12.86 0.33
C LYS A 114 -3.30 -11.55 -0.35
N LEU A 115 -2.06 -11.08 -0.21
CA LEU A 115 -1.56 -9.86 -0.82
C LEU A 115 -1.42 -9.98 -2.35
N ASP A 116 -1.03 -11.17 -2.82
CA ASP A 116 -0.67 -11.35 -4.22
C ASP A 116 -1.92 -11.43 -5.12
N GLY A 117 -1.79 -10.86 -6.31
CA GLY A 117 -2.84 -10.84 -7.33
C GLY A 117 -3.75 -9.62 -7.27
N VAL A 118 -4.91 -9.74 -7.90
CA VAL A 118 -5.96 -8.71 -7.96
C VAL A 118 -7.18 -9.22 -7.19
N LEU A 119 -7.68 -8.39 -6.27
CA LEU A 119 -8.92 -8.64 -5.55
C LEU A 119 -9.98 -7.62 -5.99
N VAL A 120 -11.08 -8.11 -6.54
CA VAL A 120 -12.25 -7.29 -6.87
C VAL A 120 -13.29 -7.47 -5.77
N VAL A 121 -13.77 -6.34 -5.21
CA VAL A 121 -14.79 -6.32 -4.15
C VAL A 121 -16.04 -5.65 -4.70
N GLU A 122 -17.09 -6.42 -4.86
CA GLU A 122 -18.38 -5.96 -5.34
C GLU A 122 -19.40 -5.91 -4.20
N GLY A 123 -20.42 -5.07 -4.37
CA GLY A 123 -21.51 -4.93 -3.40
C GLY A 123 -22.33 -3.66 -3.66
N GLY A 124 -23.56 -3.64 -3.18
CA GLY A 124 -24.46 -2.49 -3.28
C GLY A 124 -23.97 -1.26 -2.48
N PRO A 125 -24.64 -0.11 -2.60
CA PRO A 125 -24.41 1.03 -1.73
C PRO A 125 -24.61 0.66 -0.26
N GLY A 126 -23.74 1.15 0.62
CA GLY A 126 -23.85 0.92 2.07
C GLY A 126 -23.38 -0.45 2.59
N THR A 127 -22.94 -1.37 1.73
CA THR A 127 -22.43 -2.70 2.15
C THR A 127 -21.05 -2.69 2.80
N GLY A 128 -20.45 -1.52 3.00
CA GLY A 128 -19.18 -1.38 3.70
C GLY A 128 -17.92 -1.57 2.83
N LYS A 129 -18.00 -1.53 1.49
CA LYS A 129 -16.85 -1.72 0.59
C LYS A 129 -15.64 -0.87 0.96
N THR A 130 -15.85 0.43 1.21
CA THR A 130 -14.77 1.36 1.60
C THR A 130 -14.17 0.97 2.94
N VAL A 131 -15.00 0.57 3.89
CA VAL A 131 -14.56 0.09 5.20
C VAL A 131 -13.67 -1.14 5.06
N VAL A 132 -14.12 -2.10 4.27
CA VAL A 132 -13.35 -3.33 3.98
C VAL A 132 -12.01 -3.00 3.32
N ALA A 133 -11.99 -2.06 2.37
CA ALA A 133 -10.76 -1.64 1.71
C ALA A 133 -9.76 -1.01 2.69
N LEU A 134 -10.22 -0.15 3.61
CA LEU A 134 -9.36 0.49 4.61
C LEU A 134 -8.84 -0.52 5.65
N HIS A 135 -9.69 -1.40 6.15
CA HIS A 135 -9.28 -2.45 7.07
C HIS A 135 -8.32 -3.43 6.40
N ARG A 136 -8.53 -3.73 5.11
CA ARG A 136 -7.58 -4.53 4.34
C ARG A 136 -6.22 -3.84 4.22
N ALA A 137 -6.18 -2.55 3.92
CA ALA A 137 -4.93 -1.79 3.88
C ALA A 137 -4.19 -1.88 5.22
N ALA A 138 -4.90 -1.66 6.34
CA ALA A 138 -4.33 -1.78 7.68
C ALA A 138 -3.86 -3.22 7.99
N TYR A 139 -4.63 -4.24 7.62
CA TYR A 139 -4.25 -5.64 7.78
C TYR A 139 -2.99 -5.99 6.98
N LEU A 140 -2.89 -5.54 5.73
CA LEU A 140 -1.75 -5.82 4.87
C LEU A 140 -0.48 -5.13 5.38
N LEU A 141 -0.57 -3.87 5.82
CA LEU A 141 0.54 -3.13 6.43
C LEU A 141 1.05 -3.80 7.72
N TYR A 142 0.14 -4.35 8.51
CA TYR A 142 0.50 -5.10 9.71
C TYR A 142 1.14 -6.44 9.37
N THR A 143 0.48 -7.26 8.54
CA THR A 143 0.87 -8.65 8.26
C THR A 143 2.12 -8.74 7.39
N TYR A 144 2.26 -7.83 6.42
CA TYR A 144 3.38 -7.81 5.47
C TYR A 144 4.32 -6.63 5.71
N ARG A 145 4.50 -6.27 6.99
CA ARG A 145 5.24 -5.08 7.42
C ARG A 145 6.64 -4.99 6.80
N SER A 146 7.41 -6.07 6.83
CA SER A 146 8.76 -6.10 6.25
C SER A 146 8.77 -5.82 4.74
N ARG A 147 7.74 -6.26 4.02
CA ARG A 147 7.61 -6.09 2.57
C ARG A 147 7.05 -4.72 2.16
N LEU A 148 6.19 -4.13 3.00
CA LEU A 148 5.49 -2.89 2.73
C LEU A 148 6.07 -1.67 3.45
N ALA A 149 7.03 -1.85 4.37
CA ALA A 149 7.63 -0.76 5.15
C ALA A 149 8.24 0.33 4.26
N GLU A 150 8.92 -0.06 3.18
CA GLU A 150 9.55 0.87 2.24
C GLU A 150 8.63 1.28 1.08
N ARG A 151 7.65 0.45 0.74
CA ARG A 151 6.78 0.67 -0.43
C ARG A 151 5.47 1.37 -0.09
N GLY A 152 4.97 1.21 1.12
CA GLY A 152 3.69 1.74 1.56
C GLY A 152 2.48 1.15 0.83
N VAL A 153 1.33 1.75 1.06
CA VAL A 153 0.06 1.46 0.38
C VAL A 153 -0.45 2.74 -0.27
N LEU A 154 -0.77 2.69 -1.54
CA LEU A 154 -1.41 3.78 -2.26
C LEU A 154 -2.92 3.53 -2.33
N ILE A 155 -3.71 4.49 -1.86
CA ILE A 155 -5.17 4.50 -2.00
C ILE A 155 -5.54 5.60 -3.00
N ILE A 156 -6.18 5.20 -4.09
CA ILE A 156 -6.68 6.11 -5.11
C ILE A 156 -8.17 6.33 -4.89
N GLY A 157 -8.56 7.59 -4.73
CA GLY A 157 -9.95 7.99 -4.56
C GLY A 157 -10.48 8.82 -5.74
N PRO A 158 -11.81 8.96 -5.85
CA PRO A 158 -12.45 9.68 -6.93
C PRO A 158 -12.24 11.20 -6.86
N ASN A 159 -12.05 11.74 -5.67
CA ASN A 159 -11.86 13.18 -5.43
C ASN A 159 -11.23 13.44 -4.05
N SER A 160 -10.71 14.65 -3.86
CA SER A 160 -10.05 15.07 -2.62
C SER A 160 -10.97 15.09 -1.38
N THR A 161 -12.28 15.31 -1.57
CA THR A 161 -13.25 15.27 -0.47
C THR A 161 -13.41 13.87 0.09
N PHE A 162 -13.49 12.87 -0.77
CA PHE A 162 -13.50 11.47 -0.38
C PHE A 162 -12.19 11.06 0.32
N LEU A 163 -11.05 11.49 -0.20
CA LEU A 163 -9.75 11.19 0.38
C LEU A 163 -9.58 11.82 1.76
N ARG A 164 -10.02 13.07 1.97
CA ARG A 164 -10.04 13.70 3.31
C ARG A 164 -10.87 12.92 4.32
N TYR A 165 -11.98 12.35 3.89
CA TYR A 165 -12.77 11.48 4.74
C TYR A 165 -12.00 10.21 5.14
N ILE A 166 -11.30 9.59 4.20
CA ILE A 166 -10.45 8.42 4.41
C ILE A 166 -9.29 8.76 5.37
N ASP A 167 -8.64 9.90 5.17
CA ASP A 167 -7.51 10.36 5.98
C ASP A 167 -7.84 10.46 7.48
N GLN A 168 -9.07 10.81 7.80
CA GLN A 168 -9.54 10.85 9.19
C GLN A 168 -9.73 9.46 9.83
N VAL A 169 -9.90 8.42 9.01
CA VAL A 169 -10.15 7.05 9.48
C VAL A 169 -8.86 6.27 9.70
N LEU A 170 -7.86 6.44 8.82
CA LEU A 170 -6.61 5.69 8.85
C LEU A 170 -5.87 5.74 10.19
N PRO A 171 -5.71 6.89 10.86
CA PRO A 171 -5.08 6.95 12.18
C PRO A 171 -5.82 6.12 13.22
N SER A 172 -7.16 6.01 13.11
CA SER A 172 -7.96 5.17 14.00
C SER A 172 -7.68 3.68 13.82
N LEU A 173 -7.12 3.27 12.69
CA LEU A 173 -6.69 1.90 12.41
C LEU A 173 -5.23 1.65 12.78
N GLY A 174 -4.52 2.69 13.29
CA GLY A 174 -3.12 2.60 13.71
C GLY A 174 -2.11 2.66 12.57
N GLU A 175 -2.53 3.17 11.39
CA GLU A 175 -1.67 3.18 10.21
C GLU A 175 -1.37 4.60 9.73
N THR A 176 -0.08 4.87 9.46
CA THR A 176 0.42 6.16 8.95
C THR A 176 1.13 6.03 7.60
N ASN A 177 1.43 4.81 7.17
CA ASN A 177 2.24 4.56 5.97
C ASN A 177 1.34 4.35 4.72
N VAL A 178 0.37 5.23 4.55
CA VAL A 178 -0.60 5.20 3.44
C VAL A 178 -0.53 6.51 2.69
N VAL A 179 -0.39 6.43 1.37
CA VAL A 179 -0.44 7.58 0.46
C VAL A 179 -1.84 7.66 -0.13
N LEU A 180 -2.46 8.81 -0.03
CA LEU A 180 -3.78 9.10 -0.59
C LEU A 180 -3.62 10.01 -1.81
N ALA A 181 -4.18 9.62 -2.95
CA ALA A 181 -4.13 10.43 -4.16
C ALA A 181 -5.38 10.26 -5.03
N THR A 182 -5.74 11.28 -5.76
CA THR A 182 -6.60 11.15 -6.94
C THR A 182 -5.77 10.72 -8.14
N ILE A 183 -6.41 10.26 -9.21
CA ILE A 183 -5.69 9.92 -10.46
C ILE A 183 -4.90 11.11 -10.99
N ALA A 184 -5.43 12.33 -10.82
CA ALA A 184 -4.80 13.57 -11.28
C ALA A 184 -3.54 13.95 -10.47
N GLU A 185 -3.41 13.45 -9.24
CA GLU A 185 -2.29 13.72 -8.33
C GLU A 185 -1.19 12.66 -8.37
N LEU A 186 -1.34 11.62 -9.20
CA LEU A 186 -0.37 10.51 -9.26
C LEU A 186 0.99 10.91 -9.82
N TYR A 187 1.06 11.99 -10.59
CA TYR A 187 2.34 12.50 -11.09
C TYR A 187 2.84 13.63 -10.19
N PRO A 188 3.97 13.45 -9.49
CA PRO A 188 4.50 14.46 -8.60
C PRO A 188 4.84 15.76 -9.34
N GLY A 189 4.49 16.90 -8.72
CA GLY A 189 4.81 18.24 -9.24
C GLY A 189 3.87 18.75 -10.35
N ILE A 190 2.85 17.99 -10.72
CA ILE A 190 1.80 18.47 -11.64
C ILE A 190 0.47 18.57 -10.89
N GLU A 191 -0.09 19.78 -10.90
CA GLU A 191 -1.43 20.04 -10.40
C GLU A 191 -2.41 20.08 -11.59
N ALA A 192 -3.41 19.21 -11.60
CA ALA A 192 -4.43 19.18 -12.63
C ALA A 192 -5.48 20.25 -12.35
N THR A 193 -5.38 21.40 -13.02
CA THR A 193 -6.29 22.54 -12.88
C THR A 193 -7.30 22.64 -14.02
N GLY A 194 -7.04 21.99 -15.17
CA GLY A 194 -7.89 22.02 -16.35
C GLY A 194 -9.02 20.97 -16.30
N ARG A 195 -10.05 21.22 -17.09
CA ARG A 195 -11.10 20.25 -17.40
C ARG A 195 -11.11 19.98 -18.89
N ASP A 196 -11.18 18.71 -19.26
CA ASP A 196 -11.34 18.29 -20.63
C ASP A 196 -12.78 18.52 -21.11
N SER A 197 -12.97 18.65 -22.42
CA SER A 197 -14.28 18.51 -23.01
C SER A 197 -14.74 17.05 -22.93
N VAL A 198 -16.07 16.83 -23.04
CA VAL A 198 -16.65 15.47 -23.01
C VAL A 198 -16.05 14.58 -24.10
N GLU A 199 -15.71 15.15 -25.24
CA GLU A 199 -15.08 14.44 -26.35
C GLU A 199 -13.64 14.03 -26.02
N ALA A 200 -12.86 14.93 -25.38
CA ALA A 200 -11.50 14.65 -24.95
C ALA A 200 -11.47 13.58 -23.87
N GLU A 201 -12.38 13.66 -22.89
CA GLU A 201 -12.52 12.62 -21.83
C GLU A 201 -12.84 11.25 -22.45
N ARG A 202 -13.74 11.23 -23.44
CA ARG A 202 -14.13 10.01 -24.14
C ARG A 202 -12.98 9.39 -24.93
N LEU A 203 -12.19 10.22 -25.62
CA LEU A 203 -11.00 9.78 -26.35
C LEU A 203 -9.92 9.27 -25.40
N LYS A 204 -9.62 10.00 -24.34
CA LYS A 204 -8.62 9.61 -23.34
C LYS A 204 -9.01 8.33 -22.59
N GLY A 205 -10.30 8.09 -22.38
CA GLY A 205 -10.84 6.88 -21.75
C GLY A 205 -10.98 5.68 -22.70
N ASP A 206 -10.73 5.83 -23.98
CA ASP A 206 -10.84 4.74 -24.97
C ASP A 206 -9.68 3.74 -24.80
N ALA A 207 -10.00 2.43 -24.77
CA ALA A 207 -9.01 1.37 -24.62
C ALA A 207 -7.90 1.41 -25.70
N ARG A 208 -8.18 1.95 -26.88
CA ARG A 208 -7.19 2.13 -27.95
C ARG A 208 -6.08 3.11 -27.59
N MET A 209 -6.31 4.00 -26.62
CA MET A 209 -5.29 4.91 -26.10
C MET A 209 -4.11 4.16 -25.48
N VAL A 210 -4.31 2.93 -24.98
CA VAL A 210 -3.21 2.11 -24.44
C VAL A 210 -2.14 1.87 -25.50
N ALA A 211 -2.54 1.48 -26.72
CA ALA A 211 -1.60 1.25 -27.82
C ALA A 211 -0.91 2.54 -28.29
N ILE A 212 -1.64 3.65 -28.29
CA ILE A 212 -1.09 4.97 -28.66
C ILE A 212 -0.05 5.42 -27.61
N LEU A 213 -0.37 5.28 -26.31
CA LEU A 213 0.54 5.62 -25.24
C LEU A 213 1.79 4.71 -25.23
N GLU A 214 1.59 3.43 -25.50
CA GLU A 214 2.70 2.49 -25.64
C GLU A 214 3.63 2.87 -26.80
N ALA A 215 3.08 3.25 -27.96
CA ALA A 215 3.84 3.72 -29.10
C ALA A 215 4.58 5.04 -28.77
N ALA A 216 3.90 5.99 -28.11
CA ALA A 216 4.50 7.25 -27.68
C ALA A 216 5.65 7.05 -26.67
N VAL A 217 5.49 6.11 -25.74
CA VAL A 217 6.55 5.75 -24.80
C VAL A 217 7.74 5.13 -25.53
N ARG A 218 7.52 4.19 -26.46
CA ARG A 218 8.60 3.61 -27.27
C ARG A 218 9.33 4.65 -28.10
N ASP A 219 8.59 5.60 -28.66
CA ASP A 219 9.19 6.70 -29.44
C ASP A 219 10.12 7.56 -28.59
N ARG A 220 9.80 7.75 -27.31
CA ARG A 220 10.64 8.50 -26.36
C ARG A 220 11.78 7.68 -25.75
N GLN A 221 11.78 6.36 -25.90
CA GLN A 221 12.84 5.46 -25.41
C GLN A 221 14.02 5.36 -26.39
N GLN A 222 14.35 6.44 -27.06
CA GLN A 222 15.48 6.49 -27.99
C GLN A 222 16.77 6.84 -27.24
N VAL A 223 17.87 6.37 -27.79
CA VAL A 223 19.20 6.93 -27.45
C VAL A 223 19.26 8.37 -27.93
N PRO A 224 20.06 9.22 -27.29
CA PRO A 224 20.29 10.57 -27.78
C PRO A 224 20.63 10.58 -29.28
N ASP A 225 19.99 11.48 -30.01
CA ASP A 225 20.24 11.65 -31.46
C ASP A 225 21.55 12.38 -31.77
N ARG A 226 22.13 12.99 -30.74
CA ARG A 226 23.41 13.71 -30.78
C ARG A 226 24.40 13.06 -29.83
N ASP A 227 25.66 13.40 -30.03
CA ASP A 227 26.73 13.04 -29.11
C ASP A 227 26.48 13.70 -27.76
N LEU A 228 26.73 12.97 -26.67
CA LEU A 228 26.70 13.49 -25.32
C LEU A 228 28.03 14.13 -25.02
N VAL A 229 28.02 15.39 -24.61
CA VAL A 229 29.22 16.15 -24.24
C VAL A 229 29.08 16.55 -22.77
N VAL A 230 30.09 16.14 -21.99
CA VAL A 230 30.21 16.56 -20.57
C VAL A 230 31.49 17.40 -20.46
N GLU A 231 31.37 18.55 -19.83
CA GLU A 231 32.48 19.46 -19.52
C GLU A 231 32.76 19.40 -18.03
N LEU A 232 33.96 18.97 -17.66
CA LEU A 232 34.36 18.88 -16.25
C LEU A 232 35.37 19.99 -15.95
N GLU A 233 35.19 20.69 -14.85
CA GLU A 233 36.17 21.61 -14.31
C GLU A 233 37.25 20.84 -13.53
N MET A 234 38.44 20.80 -14.07
CA MET A 234 39.61 20.17 -13.46
C MET A 234 40.56 21.22 -12.91
N THR A 235 41.47 20.81 -12.02
CA THR A 235 42.48 21.70 -11.40
C THR A 235 43.34 22.44 -12.42
N MET A 236 43.45 21.91 -13.63
CA MET A 236 44.25 22.49 -14.75
C MET A 236 43.41 23.09 -15.89
N GLY A 237 42.11 23.26 -15.72
CA GLY A 237 41.24 23.79 -16.77
C GLY A 237 39.97 22.96 -17.00
N LYS A 238 39.27 23.25 -18.09
CA LYS A 238 38.04 22.54 -18.47
C LYS A 238 38.39 21.46 -19.50
N GLU A 239 37.98 20.23 -19.20
CA GLU A 239 38.10 19.08 -20.08
C GLU A 239 36.74 18.68 -20.63
N GLN A 240 36.67 18.38 -21.94
CA GLN A 240 35.46 17.88 -22.59
C GLN A 240 35.56 16.40 -22.86
N TYR A 241 34.54 15.67 -22.42
CA TYR A 241 34.38 14.25 -22.69
C TYR A 241 33.18 14.04 -23.60
N VAL A 242 33.37 13.21 -24.63
CA VAL A 242 32.33 13.01 -25.66
C VAL A 242 32.01 11.55 -25.79
N LEU A 243 30.76 11.18 -25.60
CA LEU A 243 30.22 9.88 -25.98
C LEU A 243 29.43 10.02 -27.26
N THR A 244 29.86 9.29 -28.28
CA THR A 244 29.14 9.29 -29.55
C THR A 244 27.77 8.63 -29.41
N ARG A 245 26.84 8.99 -30.30
CA ARG A 245 25.54 8.28 -30.38
C ARG A 245 25.76 6.76 -30.47
N GLN A 246 26.81 6.29 -31.12
CA GLN A 246 27.10 4.88 -31.30
C GLN A 246 27.50 4.22 -29.99
N ASP A 247 28.21 4.94 -29.13
CA ASP A 247 28.57 4.47 -27.78
C ASP A 247 27.31 4.31 -26.92
N CYS A 248 26.38 5.27 -26.98
CA CYS A 248 25.10 5.20 -26.33
C CYS A 248 24.23 4.03 -26.84
N VAL A 249 24.24 3.74 -28.13
CA VAL A 249 23.55 2.57 -28.71
C VAL A 249 24.13 1.29 -28.16
N ARG A 250 25.45 1.15 -28.15
CA ARG A 250 26.14 -0.03 -27.60
C ARG A 250 25.88 -0.23 -26.12
N ALA A 251 25.94 0.85 -25.35
CA ALA A 251 25.59 0.82 -23.91
C ALA A 251 24.18 0.30 -23.67
N ARG A 252 23.22 0.79 -24.46
CA ARG A 252 21.83 0.32 -24.38
C ARG A 252 21.71 -1.16 -24.73
N GLU A 253 22.32 -1.61 -25.79
CA GLU A 253 22.29 -3.01 -26.20
C GLU A 253 22.86 -3.94 -25.13
N GLN A 254 23.98 -3.58 -24.53
CA GLN A 254 24.58 -4.34 -23.42
C GLN A 254 23.63 -4.49 -22.22
N VAL A 255 23.00 -3.40 -21.81
CA VAL A 255 22.06 -3.41 -20.68
C VAL A 255 20.82 -4.27 -21.02
N TRP A 256 20.30 -4.18 -22.25
CA TRP A 256 19.15 -4.97 -22.67
C TRP A 256 19.47 -6.44 -22.86
N GLU A 257 20.66 -6.79 -23.30
CA GLU A 257 21.09 -8.17 -23.41
C GLU A 257 21.24 -8.82 -22.03
N HIS A 258 21.85 -8.12 -21.09
CA HIS A 258 21.90 -8.56 -19.70
C HIS A 258 20.49 -8.76 -19.09
N ALA A 259 19.59 -7.86 -19.40
CA ALA A 259 18.20 -7.94 -18.96
C ALA A 259 17.44 -9.15 -19.52
N ARG A 260 17.72 -9.54 -20.76
CA ARG A 260 17.14 -10.76 -21.37
C ARG A 260 17.59 -12.01 -20.64
N THR A 261 18.82 -12.07 -20.19
CA THR A 261 19.36 -13.22 -19.45
C THR A 261 18.81 -13.30 -18.03
N THR A 262 18.49 -12.17 -17.41
CA THR A 262 17.95 -12.10 -16.05
C THR A 262 16.43 -12.11 -15.98
N GLY A 263 15.72 -12.06 -17.13
CA GLY A 263 14.26 -12.05 -17.20
C GLY A 263 13.61 -10.70 -16.84
N GLU A 264 14.37 -9.62 -16.69
CA GLU A 264 13.87 -8.29 -16.39
C GLU A 264 13.58 -7.53 -17.69
N HIS A 265 12.29 -7.37 -18.02
CA HIS A 265 11.86 -6.72 -19.28
C HIS A 265 11.27 -5.32 -19.08
N ARG A 266 11.27 -4.78 -17.85
CA ARG A 266 10.65 -3.50 -17.55
C ARG A 266 11.62 -2.35 -17.83
N HIS A 267 11.30 -1.53 -18.82
CA HIS A 267 12.13 -0.40 -19.23
C HIS A 267 12.54 0.52 -18.06
N ASN A 268 11.61 0.89 -17.20
CA ASN A 268 11.90 1.79 -16.07
C ASN A 268 12.90 1.20 -15.06
N ARG A 269 13.02 -0.13 -14.98
CA ARG A 269 14.04 -0.78 -14.15
C ARG A 269 15.40 -0.85 -14.85
N LEU A 270 15.40 -0.84 -16.17
CA LEU A 270 16.63 -0.88 -16.96
C LEU A 270 17.25 0.51 -17.16
N ARG A 271 16.43 1.58 -17.07
CA ARG A 271 16.89 2.95 -17.23
C ARG A 271 18.05 3.33 -16.27
N PRO A 272 17.99 3.05 -14.97
CA PRO A 272 19.11 3.33 -14.06
C PRO A 272 20.41 2.61 -14.48
N HIS A 273 20.31 1.37 -14.92
CA HIS A 273 21.47 0.60 -15.40
C HIS A 273 22.05 1.19 -16.67
N PHE A 274 21.20 1.69 -17.58
CA PHE A 274 21.67 2.41 -18.77
C PHE A 274 22.39 3.70 -18.40
N VAL A 275 21.83 4.50 -17.49
CA VAL A 275 22.47 5.75 -17.02
C VAL A 275 23.80 5.42 -16.35
N ALA A 276 23.86 4.43 -15.47
CA ALA A 276 25.11 3.99 -14.83
C ALA A 276 26.15 3.61 -15.89
N ARG A 277 25.76 2.87 -16.92
CA ARG A 277 26.69 2.48 -18.00
C ARG A 277 27.21 3.67 -18.80
N ILE A 278 26.38 4.68 -19.04
CA ILE A 278 26.80 5.94 -19.68
C ILE A 278 27.83 6.67 -18.79
N LEU A 279 27.57 6.76 -17.48
CA LEU A 279 28.52 7.36 -16.54
C LEU A 279 29.84 6.59 -16.46
N ASP A 280 29.81 5.25 -16.46
CA ASP A 280 31.00 4.43 -16.50
C ASP A 280 31.86 4.71 -17.76
N LEU A 281 31.22 4.87 -18.93
CA LEU A 281 31.92 5.21 -20.16
C LEU A 281 32.61 6.58 -20.12
N PHE A 282 31.97 7.58 -19.49
CA PHE A 282 32.60 8.87 -19.24
C PHE A 282 33.80 8.75 -18.29
N THR A 283 33.63 7.97 -17.21
CA THR A 283 34.69 7.69 -16.24
C THR A 283 35.85 6.97 -16.90
N ASP A 284 35.60 5.94 -17.72
CA ASP A 284 36.62 5.22 -18.47
C ASP A 284 37.42 6.16 -19.37
N GLN A 285 36.76 7.08 -20.10
CA GLN A 285 37.43 8.10 -20.91
C GLN A 285 38.27 9.07 -20.08
N ALA A 286 37.79 9.46 -18.90
CA ALA A 286 38.53 10.34 -17.99
C ALA A 286 39.78 9.65 -17.44
N VAL A 287 39.68 8.40 -17.01
CA VAL A 287 40.80 7.58 -16.54
C VAL A 287 41.85 7.39 -17.65
N ASP A 288 41.40 7.07 -18.87
CA ASP A 288 42.31 6.86 -20.00
C ASP A 288 43.09 8.13 -20.38
N ARG A 289 42.46 9.32 -20.23
CA ARG A 289 43.13 10.60 -20.58
C ARG A 289 44.04 11.12 -19.48
N LEU A 290 43.63 10.98 -18.25
CA LEU A 290 44.30 11.58 -17.09
C LEU A 290 45.33 10.64 -16.46
N GLY A 291 45.26 9.34 -16.74
CA GLY A 291 46.02 8.29 -16.08
C GLY A 291 45.45 7.95 -14.71
N ALA A 292 45.48 6.66 -14.36
CA ALA A 292 44.87 6.13 -13.14
C ALA A 292 45.44 6.73 -11.83
N ASP A 293 46.66 7.25 -11.89
CA ASP A 293 47.40 7.78 -10.73
C ASP A 293 47.05 9.24 -10.37
N LEU A 294 46.24 9.93 -11.20
CA LEU A 294 45.88 11.35 -11.02
C LEU A 294 44.44 11.58 -10.55
N LEU A 295 43.63 10.56 -10.53
CA LEU A 295 42.24 10.66 -10.04
C LEU A 295 42.20 10.20 -8.59
N GLU A 296 41.97 11.14 -7.66
CA GLU A 296 41.58 10.78 -6.29
C GLU A 296 40.15 10.19 -6.29
N GLU A 297 39.85 9.31 -5.33
CA GLU A 297 38.52 8.69 -5.20
C GLU A 297 37.35 9.71 -5.13
N ALA A 298 37.63 10.93 -4.69
CA ALA A 298 36.68 12.05 -4.63
C ALA A 298 36.26 12.53 -6.02
N ASP A 299 37.19 12.62 -6.98
CA ASP A 299 36.91 13.12 -8.34
C ASP A 299 36.02 12.14 -9.11
N VAL A 300 36.15 10.83 -8.83
CA VAL A 300 35.32 9.79 -9.43
C VAL A 300 33.89 9.77 -8.84
N ALA A 301 33.73 10.17 -7.57
CA ALA A 301 32.42 10.25 -6.93
C ALA A 301 31.60 11.43 -7.45
N ASP A 302 32.23 12.57 -7.72
CA ASP A 302 31.55 13.75 -8.28
C ASP A 302 31.06 13.52 -9.71
N LEU A 303 31.80 12.76 -10.53
CA LEU A 303 31.36 12.34 -11.87
C LEU A 303 30.07 11.49 -11.87
N ARG A 304 29.74 10.84 -10.76
CA ARG A 304 28.56 10.00 -10.62
C ARG A 304 27.34 10.72 -10.05
N THR A 305 27.50 11.95 -9.58
CA THR A 305 26.44 12.72 -8.91
C THR A 305 25.84 13.85 -9.75
N GLU A 306 26.47 14.31 -10.82
CA GLU A 306 25.93 15.23 -11.82
C GLU A 306 25.25 14.46 -13.00
#